data_2d4ee72826418ee1c839683575eaa4c0
#
_entry.id   2d4ee72826418ee1c839683575eaa4c0
#
_cell.length_a   1.000
_cell.length_b   1.000
_cell.length_c   1.000
_cell.angle_alpha   90.00
_cell.angle_beta   90.00
_cell.angle_gamma   90.00
#
_symmetry.space_group_name_H-M   'P 1'
#
loop_
_entity.id
_entity.type
_entity.pdbx_description
1 polymer ?
#
loop_
_entity_poly.entity_id
_entity_poly.type
_entity_poly.pdbx_seq_one_letter_code
_entity_poly.pdbx_strand_id
1 'polypeptide(L)' 'MDKLELKGSWNELKGKVKQAYGDLTDDDLIYEEGKEDELYGRLQNKTGKTRDEVVKWLRGL' A
#
# COMPACT_ATOMS: atom_id res chain seq x y z
N MET A 1 0.45 1.12 16.99
CA MET A 1 1.60 1.28 16.15
C MET A 1 1.19 1.52 14.73
N ASP A 2 1.72 2.55 14.15
CA ASP A 2 1.21 3.03 12.88
C ASP A 2 1.98 2.55 11.68
N LYS A 3 3.14 1.98 11.91
CA LYS A 3 3.96 1.55 10.80
C LYS A 3 3.63 0.13 10.42
N LEU A 4 3.36 -0.04 9.16
CA LEU A 4 3.38 -1.36 8.57
C LEU A 4 4.82 -1.77 8.39
N GLU A 5 5.13 -2.99 8.75
CA GLU A 5 6.43 -3.52 8.43
C GLU A 5 6.38 -4.06 7.02
N LEU A 6 6.74 -3.20 6.08
CA LEU A 6 6.68 -3.55 4.67
C LEU A 6 7.97 -4.17 4.17
N LYS A 7 9.01 -4.10 4.96
CA LYS A 7 10.31 -4.64 4.60
C LYS A 7 10.24 -6.14 4.36
N GLY A 8 10.77 -6.57 3.27
CA GLY A 8 10.89 -7.99 2.99
C GLY A 8 9.62 -8.65 2.51
N SER A 9 8.46 -8.09 2.83
CA SER A 9 7.20 -8.70 2.41
C SER A 9 6.42 -7.82 1.44
N TRP A 10 6.96 -6.67 1.06
CA TRP A 10 6.23 -5.77 0.18
C TRP A 10 5.98 -6.38 -1.20
N ASN A 11 6.92 -7.16 -1.72
CA ASN A 11 6.73 -7.79 -3.02
C ASN A 11 5.52 -8.72 -3.04
N GLU A 12 5.32 -9.49 -1.98
CA GLU A 12 4.14 -10.34 -1.87
C GLU A 12 2.89 -9.50 -1.72
N LEU A 13 2.94 -8.51 -0.85
CA LEU A 13 1.80 -7.66 -0.57
C LEU A 13 1.41 -6.88 -1.81
N LYS A 14 2.38 -6.43 -2.59
CA LYS A 14 2.13 -5.73 -3.84
C LYS A 14 1.30 -6.57 -4.80
N GLY A 15 1.60 -7.85 -4.91
CA GLY A 15 0.81 -8.73 -5.75
C GLY A 15 -0.63 -8.83 -5.27
N LYS A 16 -0.83 -8.94 -3.97
CA LYS A 16 -2.17 -9.00 -3.40
C LYS A 16 -2.95 -7.71 -3.61
N VAL A 17 -2.26 -6.58 -3.48
CA VAL A 17 -2.86 -5.27 -3.70
C VAL A 17 -3.32 -5.14 -5.15
N LYS A 18 -2.51 -5.56 -6.10
CA LYS A 18 -2.87 -5.50 -7.51
C LYS A 18 -4.07 -6.39 -7.83
N GLN A 19 -4.17 -7.52 -7.17
CA GLN A 19 -5.33 -8.39 -7.34
C GLN A 19 -6.60 -7.76 -6.76
N ALA A 20 -6.47 -7.07 -5.65
CA ALA A 20 -7.62 -6.44 -5.01
C ALA A 20 -8.09 -5.20 -5.78
N TYR A 21 -7.15 -4.46 -6.35
CA TYR A 21 -7.44 -3.26 -7.13
C TYR A 21 -6.68 -3.33 -8.44
N GLY A 22 -7.35 -3.78 -9.49
CA GLY A 22 -6.73 -3.95 -10.79
C GLY A 22 -6.26 -2.66 -11.44
N ASP A 23 -6.76 -1.51 -10.97
CA ASP A 23 -6.36 -0.21 -11.49
C ASP A 23 -4.99 0.24 -11.00
N LEU A 24 -4.45 -0.40 -9.97
CA LEU A 24 -3.15 -0.03 -9.44
C LEU A 24 -2.04 -0.58 -10.33
N THR A 25 -1.08 0.29 -10.63
CA THR A 25 0.07 -0.07 -11.45
C THR A 25 1.29 -0.24 -10.57
N ASP A 26 2.38 -0.74 -11.16
CA ASP A 26 3.64 -0.86 -10.46
C ASP A 26 4.12 0.51 -9.98
N ASP A 27 3.90 1.56 -10.77
CA ASP A 27 4.31 2.91 -10.38
C ASP A 27 3.56 3.39 -9.14
N ASP A 28 2.29 3.00 -9.02
CA ASP A 28 1.49 3.35 -7.84
C ASP A 28 1.97 2.63 -6.59
N LEU A 29 2.65 1.52 -6.76
CA LEU A 29 3.02 0.63 -5.67
C LEU A 29 4.52 0.67 -5.37
N ILE A 30 5.22 1.69 -5.84
CA ILE A 30 6.63 1.87 -5.51
C ILE A 30 6.73 2.17 -4.01
N TYR A 31 7.52 1.38 -3.32
CA TYR A 31 7.80 1.60 -1.92
C TYR A 31 9.29 1.80 -1.71
N GLU A 32 9.64 2.89 -1.07
CA GLU A 32 11.01 3.16 -0.66
C GLU A 32 11.03 3.30 0.86
N GLU A 33 12.03 2.71 1.46
CA GLU A 33 12.18 2.78 2.91
C GLU A 33 12.26 4.24 3.35
N GLY A 34 11.48 4.59 4.36
CA GLY A 34 11.40 5.96 4.84
C GLY A 34 10.40 6.82 4.11
N LYS A 35 9.77 6.30 3.05
CA LYS A 35 8.81 7.06 2.25
C LYS A 35 7.43 6.42 2.26
N GLU A 36 7.07 5.85 3.39
CA GLU A 36 5.78 5.19 3.54
C GLU A 36 4.62 6.15 3.30
N ASP A 37 4.79 7.40 3.70
CA ASP A 37 3.72 8.40 3.52
C ASP A 37 3.38 8.62 2.06
N GLU A 38 4.37 8.59 1.19
CA GLU A 38 4.13 8.74 -0.24
C GLU A 38 3.34 7.57 -0.80
N LEU A 39 3.68 6.37 -0.37
CA LEU A 39 2.95 5.18 -0.78
C LEU A 39 1.50 5.25 -0.31
N TYR A 40 1.29 5.58 0.94
CA TYR A 40 -0.06 5.69 1.48
C TYR A 40 -0.86 6.76 0.77
N GLY A 41 -0.24 7.90 0.45
CA GLY A 41 -0.90 8.97 -0.27
C GLY A 41 -1.37 8.53 -1.65
N ARG A 42 -0.51 7.80 -2.36
CA ARG A 42 -0.90 7.29 -3.68
C ARG A 42 -2.07 6.31 -3.56
N LEU A 43 -2.03 5.42 -2.58
CA LEU A 43 -3.10 4.45 -2.38
C LEU A 43 -4.40 5.14 -1.97
N GLN A 44 -4.32 6.18 -1.15
CA GLN A 44 -5.50 6.96 -0.79
C GLN A 44 -6.15 7.57 -2.02
N ASN A 45 -5.35 8.15 -2.91
CA ASN A 45 -5.87 8.75 -4.13
C ASN A 45 -6.53 7.73 -5.04
N LYS A 46 -5.94 6.57 -5.16
CA LYS A 46 -6.43 5.56 -6.09
C LYS A 46 -7.63 4.80 -5.57
N THR A 47 -7.71 4.60 -4.26
CA THR A 47 -8.77 3.78 -3.68
C THR A 47 -9.88 4.59 -3.03
N GLY A 48 -9.63 5.87 -2.76
CA GLY A 48 -10.59 6.68 -2.02
C GLY A 48 -10.63 6.39 -0.53
N LYS A 49 -9.72 5.58 -0.04
CA LYS A 49 -9.66 5.23 1.37
C LYS A 49 -8.95 6.31 2.17
N THR A 50 -9.25 6.39 3.46
CA THR A 50 -8.46 7.21 4.37
C THR A 50 -7.14 6.49 4.66
N ARG A 51 -6.20 7.22 5.27
CA ARG A 51 -4.92 6.62 5.63
C ARG A 51 -5.09 5.41 6.54
N ASP A 52 -5.93 5.55 7.56
CA ASP A 52 -6.18 4.44 8.49
C ASP A 52 -6.78 3.24 7.76
N GLU A 53 -7.69 3.50 6.85
CA GLU A 53 -8.30 2.43 6.06
C GLU A 53 -7.28 1.73 5.18
N VAL A 54 -6.37 2.49 4.58
CA VAL A 54 -5.32 1.91 3.77
C VAL A 54 -4.44 0.98 4.61
N VAL A 55 -4.03 1.46 5.79
CA VAL A 55 -3.17 0.65 6.66
C VAL A 55 -3.88 -0.63 7.09
N LYS A 56 -5.14 -0.52 7.48
CA LYS A 56 -5.91 -1.69 7.89
C LYS A 56 -6.10 -2.67 6.74
N TRP A 57 -6.36 -2.13 5.57
CA TRP A 57 -6.55 -2.95 4.38
C TRP A 57 -5.29 -3.75 4.05
N LEU A 58 -4.15 -3.07 4.07
CA LEU A 58 -2.88 -3.72 3.77
C LEU A 58 -2.55 -4.81 4.79
N ARG A 59 -2.87 -4.57 6.05
CA ARG A 59 -2.63 -5.57 7.10
C ARG A 59 -3.53 -6.79 6.94
N GLY A 60 -4.69 -6.61 6.35
CA GLY A 60 -5.64 -7.70 6.17
C GLY A 60 -5.39 -8.54 4.93
N LEU A 61 -4.49 -8.13 4.10
CA LEU A 61 -4.16 -8.91 2.91
C LEU A 61 -3.17 -10.03 3.26
#